data_106648e22178c0a5aae92e4668da21d4
#
_entry.id   106648e22178c0a5aae92e4668da21d4
#
_cell.length_a   1.000
_cell.length_b   1.000
_cell.length_c   1.000
_cell.angle_alpha   90.00
_cell.angle_beta   90.00
_cell.angle_gamma   90.00
#
_symmetry.space_group_name_H-M   'P 1'
#
loop_
_entity.id
_entity.type
_entity.pdbx_description
1 polymer ?
#
loop_
_entity_poly.entity_id
_entity_poly.type
_entity_poly.pdbx_seq_one_letter_code
_entity_poly.pdbx_strand_id
1 'polypeptide(L)'
;MSSMPNAAALEIDPTNVLMSRAPLRRMEAEPLRDSLLQISGQLDLKVGGTIWTFENYKLVFNHTSEDATTYNSNRRAIYLPVIRNHVYDLFELFDFPDPGTVNGNRADTTIAPQSLYLMNSPLVHRTCATMAKQLFAEKKLNNTERVEWLYVKVYNRKPTANESKRAVAFVNEFCQERQASWQALCQALVSSNEFLYLK
;
A
#
# COMPACT_ATOMS: atom_id res chain seq x y z
N MET A 1 -13.59 17.90 -2.47
CA MET A 1 -14.86 17.37 -1.92
C MET A 1 -14.47 16.46 -0.75
N SER A 2 -15.10 16.60 0.42
CA SER A 2 -14.80 15.77 1.60
C SER A 2 -15.57 14.46 1.52
N SER A 3 -15.00 13.38 2.04
CA SER A 3 -15.70 12.09 2.27
C SER A 3 -16.50 12.08 3.58
N MET A 4 -16.30 13.09 4.45
CA MET A 4 -17.01 13.21 5.70
C MET A 4 -18.50 13.51 5.43
N PRO A 5 -19.42 12.72 6.01
CA PRO A 5 -20.84 12.96 5.84
C PRO A 5 -21.27 14.23 6.58
N ASN A 6 -22.12 15.02 5.92
CA ASN A 6 -22.86 16.10 6.57
C ASN A 6 -24.23 15.52 6.98
N ALA A 7 -24.64 15.73 8.23
CA ALA A 7 -25.91 15.17 8.75
C ALA A 7 -27.12 15.57 7.90
N ALA A 8 -27.25 16.84 7.52
CA ALA A 8 -28.33 17.30 6.67
C ALA A 8 -28.30 16.68 5.26
N ALA A 9 -27.12 16.47 4.69
CA ALA A 9 -26.98 15.81 3.39
C ALA A 9 -27.31 14.31 3.46
N LEU A 10 -27.03 13.65 4.60
CA LEU A 10 -27.38 12.24 4.82
C LEU A 10 -28.90 12.03 4.91
N GLU A 11 -29.66 12.98 5.44
CA GLU A 11 -31.12 12.90 5.51
C GLU A 11 -31.74 13.01 4.11
N ILE A 12 -31.18 13.83 3.23
CA ILE A 12 -31.70 14.07 1.87
C ILE A 12 -31.22 13.00 0.89
N ASP A 13 -29.93 12.62 0.98
CA ASP A 13 -29.28 11.69 0.05
C ASP A 13 -28.40 10.68 0.82
N PRO A 14 -29.00 9.71 1.51
CA PRO A 14 -28.25 8.71 2.29
C PRO A 14 -27.32 7.85 1.42
N THR A 15 -27.73 7.57 0.19
CA THR A 15 -26.98 6.72 -0.75
C THR A 15 -25.95 7.48 -1.60
N ASN A 16 -25.88 8.82 -1.42
CA ASN A 16 -24.94 9.69 -2.13
C ASN A 16 -25.09 9.72 -3.66
N VAL A 17 -26.31 9.55 -4.16
CA VAL A 17 -26.63 9.63 -5.60
C VAL A 17 -26.35 11.04 -6.16
N LEU A 18 -26.61 12.08 -5.36
CA LEU A 18 -26.37 13.48 -5.71
C LEU A 18 -24.92 13.93 -5.51
N MET A 19 -24.02 13.01 -5.17
CA MET A 19 -22.59 13.28 -4.95
C MET A 19 -22.31 14.41 -3.93
N SER A 20 -23.08 14.45 -2.84
CA SER A 20 -22.90 15.43 -1.75
C SER A 20 -21.56 15.28 -1.02
N ARG A 21 -20.94 14.09 -1.11
CA ARG A 21 -19.64 13.75 -0.56
C ARG A 21 -18.83 12.89 -1.53
N ALA A 22 -17.50 12.88 -1.38
CA ALA A 22 -16.65 11.96 -2.13
C ALA A 22 -16.95 10.51 -1.68
N PRO A 23 -17.16 9.56 -2.59
CA PRO A 23 -17.30 8.15 -2.21
C PRO A 23 -16.00 7.64 -1.61
N LEU A 24 -16.09 6.93 -0.49
CA LEU A 24 -14.97 6.23 0.09
C LEU A 24 -14.64 5.02 -0.80
N ARG A 25 -13.45 4.98 -1.36
CA ARG A 25 -13.00 3.89 -2.25
C ARG A 25 -11.70 3.30 -1.76
N ARG A 26 -11.62 1.97 -1.73
CA ARG A 26 -10.36 1.29 -1.48
C ARG A 26 -9.40 1.54 -2.65
N MET A 27 -8.11 1.68 -2.36
CA MET A 27 -7.09 1.70 -3.42
C MET A 27 -7.09 0.38 -4.19
N GLU A 28 -6.99 0.48 -5.49
CA GLU A 28 -6.77 -0.67 -6.37
C GLU A 28 -5.35 -1.25 -6.16
N ALA A 29 -5.13 -2.45 -6.62
CA ALA A 29 -3.88 -3.19 -6.40
C ALA A 29 -2.63 -2.43 -6.85
N GLU A 30 -2.67 -1.82 -8.05
CA GLU A 30 -1.54 -1.12 -8.63
C GLU A 30 -1.19 0.17 -7.86
N PRO A 31 -2.14 1.09 -7.56
CA PRO A 31 -1.89 2.23 -6.70
C PRO A 31 -1.43 1.84 -5.30
N LEU A 32 -1.97 0.77 -4.71
CA LEU A 32 -1.56 0.28 -3.40
C LEU A 32 -0.07 -0.09 -3.38
N ARG A 33 0.36 -0.89 -4.37
CA ARG A 33 1.76 -1.26 -4.52
C ARG A 33 2.67 -0.04 -4.72
N ASP A 34 2.30 0.83 -5.64
CA ASP A 34 3.09 2.02 -5.95
C ASP A 34 3.16 2.98 -4.75
N SER A 35 2.07 3.11 -3.98
CA SER A 35 2.05 3.89 -2.74
C SER A 35 3.00 3.34 -1.69
N LEU A 36 3.04 2.02 -1.47
CA LEU A 36 4.00 1.37 -0.57
C LEU A 36 5.45 1.68 -0.96
N LEU A 37 5.78 1.58 -2.25
CA LEU A 37 7.11 1.91 -2.75
C LEU A 37 7.41 3.40 -2.67
N GLN A 38 6.42 4.26 -2.94
CA GLN A 38 6.56 5.71 -2.90
C GLN A 38 6.85 6.22 -1.48
N ILE A 39 6.08 5.78 -0.48
CA ILE A 39 6.29 6.23 0.90
C ILE A 39 7.63 5.76 1.48
N SER A 40 8.18 4.65 0.99
CA SER A 40 9.52 4.18 1.36
C SER A 40 10.65 4.82 0.52
N GLY A 41 10.31 5.63 -0.50
CA GLY A 41 11.29 6.21 -1.41
C GLY A 41 11.96 5.19 -2.34
N GLN A 42 11.37 4.01 -2.50
CA GLN A 42 11.91 2.93 -3.34
C GLN A 42 11.30 2.89 -4.75
N LEU A 43 10.26 3.69 -5.01
CA LEU A 43 9.59 3.69 -6.31
C LEU A 43 10.51 4.22 -7.41
N ASP A 44 10.75 3.39 -8.43
CA ASP A 44 11.47 3.78 -9.65
C ASP A 44 10.48 4.40 -10.66
N LEU A 45 10.64 5.69 -10.92
CA LEU A 45 9.81 6.48 -11.83
C LEU A 45 10.26 6.42 -13.29
N LYS A 46 11.26 5.61 -13.63
CA LYS A 46 11.75 5.48 -15.02
C LYS A 46 10.59 5.16 -15.97
N VAL A 47 10.47 5.93 -17.03
CA VAL A 47 9.46 5.78 -18.08
C VAL A 47 9.95 4.85 -19.19
N GLY A 48 9.05 4.02 -19.72
CA GLY A 48 9.30 3.14 -20.87
C GLY A 48 10.16 1.92 -20.58
N GLY A 49 10.24 1.02 -21.54
CA GLY A 49 10.97 -0.25 -21.44
C GLY A 49 10.23 -1.31 -20.63
N THR A 50 10.76 -2.52 -20.65
CA THR A 50 10.27 -3.67 -19.89
C THR A 50 11.11 -3.92 -18.65
N ILE A 51 10.53 -4.59 -17.64
CA ILE A 51 11.30 -5.14 -16.50
C ILE A 51 11.99 -6.46 -16.88
N TRP A 52 11.65 -7.04 -18.00
CA TRP A 52 12.14 -8.31 -18.47
C TRP A 52 13.32 -8.12 -19.41
N THR A 53 14.43 -8.76 -19.09
CA THR A 53 15.67 -8.73 -19.87
C THR A 53 15.88 -10.05 -20.62
N PHE A 54 14.82 -10.59 -21.23
CA PHE A 54 14.95 -11.79 -22.05
C PHE A 54 15.44 -11.43 -23.45
N GLU A 55 16.48 -12.11 -23.91
CA GLU A 55 16.89 -12.06 -25.30
C GLU A 55 15.76 -12.60 -26.20
N ASN A 56 15.53 -11.93 -27.33
CA ASN A 56 14.60 -12.36 -28.39
C ASN A 56 13.13 -12.47 -27.97
N TYR A 57 12.65 -11.71 -26.98
CA TYR A 57 11.27 -11.79 -26.50
C TYR A 57 10.81 -13.21 -26.12
N LYS A 58 11.74 -14.06 -25.77
CA LYS A 58 11.48 -15.46 -25.40
C LYS A 58 10.73 -15.52 -24.08
N LEU A 59 9.43 -15.35 -24.15
CA LEU A 59 8.52 -15.67 -23.05
C LEU A 59 8.39 -17.20 -23.01
N VAL A 60 9.18 -17.84 -22.15
CA VAL A 60 9.07 -19.29 -21.97
C VAL A 60 7.95 -19.55 -20.98
N PHE A 61 6.71 -19.54 -21.46
CA PHE A 61 5.59 -20.10 -20.71
C PHE A 61 5.50 -21.60 -21.04
N ASN A 62 5.91 -22.40 -20.11
CA ASN A 62 5.57 -23.80 -20.17
C ASN A 62 4.23 -23.97 -19.44
N HIS A 63 3.19 -24.36 -20.14
CA HIS A 63 1.85 -24.58 -19.57
C HIS A 63 1.80 -25.67 -18.50
N THR A 64 2.87 -26.45 -18.35
CA THR A 64 2.97 -27.58 -17.43
C THR A 64 3.98 -27.39 -16.29
N SER A 65 4.72 -26.28 -16.28
CA SER A 65 5.74 -25.97 -15.25
C SER A 65 5.29 -24.78 -14.40
N GLU A 66 5.71 -24.77 -13.15
CA GLU A 66 5.61 -23.59 -12.30
C GLU A 66 6.39 -22.44 -12.95
N ASP A 67 5.75 -21.29 -13.06
CA ASP A 67 6.40 -20.10 -13.56
C ASP A 67 7.33 -19.54 -12.47
N ALA A 68 8.65 -19.56 -12.73
CA ALA A 68 9.66 -19.00 -11.85
C ALA A 68 9.76 -17.46 -11.94
N THR A 69 8.84 -16.82 -12.62
CA THR A 69 8.84 -15.37 -12.75
C THR A 69 8.67 -14.70 -11.40
N THR A 70 9.57 -13.79 -11.10
CA THR A 70 9.50 -12.96 -9.89
C THR A 70 9.10 -11.54 -10.23
N TYR A 71 8.13 -11.00 -9.49
CA TYR A 71 7.70 -9.59 -9.61
C TYR A 71 8.58 -8.64 -8.77
N ASN A 72 9.87 -8.99 -8.63
CA ASN A 72 10.82 -8.26 -7.79
C ASN A 72 11.39 -7.03 -8.52
N SER A 73 10.55 -6.05 -8.77
CA SER A 73 10.92 -4.77 -9.39
C SER A 73 10.36 -3.62 -8.56
N ASN A 74 11.09 -2.51 -8.49
CA ASN A 74 10.62 -1.29 -7.83
C ASN A 74 9.99 -0.28 -8.82
N ARG A 75 9.85 -0.65 -10.09
CA ARG A 75 9.18 0.20 -11.08
C ARG A 75 7.69 0.31 -10.79
N ARG A 76 7.07 1.37 -11.34
CA ARG A 76 5.61 1.55 -11.24
C ARG A 76 4.88 0.30 -11.73
N ALA A 77 3.77 0.00 -11.08
CA ALA A 77 2.96 -1.19 -11.34
C ALA A 77 2.53 -1.32 -12.82
N ILE A 78 2.32 -0.18 -13.51
CA ILE A 78 1.96 -0.16 -14.94
C ILE A 78 3.03 -0.83 -15.85
N TYR A 79 4.27 -0.98 -15.38
CA TYR A 79 5.34 -1.64 -16.12
C TYR A 79 5.53 -3.11 -15.75
N LEU A 80 4.73 -3.61 -14.80
CA LEU A 80 4.76 -5.03 -14.45
C LEU A 80 4.00 -5.83 -15.52
N PRO A 81 4.54 -6.97 -15.96
CA PRO A 81 3.83 -7.84 -16.89
C PRO A 81 2.63 -8.48 -16.21
N VAL A 82 1.56 -8.68 -16.96
CA VAL A 82 0.42 -9.47 -16.52
C VAL A 82 0.50 -10.85 -17.15
N ILE A 83 0.79 -11.85 -16.34
CA ILE A 83 0.90 -13.24 -16.76
C ILE A 83 -0.39 -13.96 -16.37
N ARG A 84 -1.13 -14.52 -17.34
CA ARG A 84 -2.48 -15.04 -17.13
C ARG A 84 -2.57 -16.17 -16.11
N ASN A 85 -1.58 -17.02 -16.08
CA ASN A 85 -1.52 -18.18 -15.18
C ASN A 85 -0.61 -17.97 -13.97
N HIS A 86 -0.07 -16.77 -13.79
CA HIS A 86 0.77 -16.40 -12.65
C HIS A 86 0.62 -14.89 -12.36
N VAL A 87 -0.57 -14.49 -11.93
CA VAL A 87 -0.83 -13.11 -11.53
C VAL A 87 -0.05 -12.80 -10.25
N TYR A 88 0.45 -11.59 -10.14
CA TYR A 88 1.16 -11.15 -8.94
C TYR A 88 0.23 -11.20 -7.70
N ASP A 89 0.64 -11.87 -6.64
CA ASP A 89 -0.17 -12.15 -5.44
C ASP A 89 -0.92 -10.92 -4.89
N LEU A 90 -0.23 -9.76 -4.85
CA LEU A 90 -0.86 -8.51 -4.44
C LEU A 90 -2.00 -8.12 -5.37
N PHE A 91 -1.81 -8.31 -6.67
CA PHE A 91 -2.81 -7.98 -7.66
C PHE A 91 -4.03 -8.90 -7.52
N GLU A 92 -3.81 -10.19 -7.40
CA GLU A 92 -4.87 -11.18 -7.20
C GLU A 92 -5.69 -10.89 -5.93
N LEU A 93 -5.00 -10.62 -4.81
CA LEU A 93 -5.64 -10.35 -3.52
C LEU A 93 -6.41 -9.02 -3.46
N PHE A 94 -6.02 -8.03 -4.26
CA PHE A 94 -6.62 -6.69 -4.24
C PHE A 94 -7.45 -6.39 -5.49
N ASP A 95 -8.15 -7.43 -5.99
CA ASP A 95 -9.17 -7.35 -7.04
C ASP A 95 -8.66 -6.82 -8.39
N PHE A 96 -7.41 -7.15 -8.76
CA PHE A 96 -6.96 -6.93 -10.13
C PHE A 96 -7.84 -7.76 -11.09
N PRO A 97 -8.27 -7.20 -12.24
CA PRO A 97 -9.10 -7.96 -13.18
C PRO A 97 -8.43 -9.24 -13.65
N ASP A 98 -9.21 -10.33 -13.72
CA ASP A 98 -8.74 -11.57 -14.34
C ASP A 98 -8.35 -11.30 -15.80
N PRO A 99 -7.07 -11.51 -16.18
CA PRO A 99 -6.62 -11.26 -17.55
C PRO A 99 -7.15 -12.27 -18.58
N GLY A 100 -7.83 -13.32 -18.13
CA GLY A 100 -8.47 -14.33 -18.98
C GLY A 100 -9.90 -13.99 -19.39
N THR A 101 -10.55 -13.02 -18.72
CA THR A 101 -11.96 -12.68 -18.90
C THR A 101 -12.17 -11.21 -19.26
N VAL A 102 -13.26 -10.93 -19.98
CA VAL A 102 -13.68 -9.55 -20.24
C VAL A 102 -14.31 -8.98 -18.97
N ASN A 103 -13.73 -7.92 -18.44
CA ASN A 103 -14.17 -7.30 -17.21
C ASN A 103 -14.63 -5.87 -17.49
N GLY A 104 -15.90 -5.57 -17.23
CA GLY A 104 -16.48 -4.23 -17.42
C GLY A 104 -16.32 -3.32 -16.19
N ASN A 105 -16.13 -3.90 -15.01
CA ASN A 105 -15.93 -3.17 -13.76
C ASN A 105 -15.09 -4.01 -12.79
N ARG A 106 -14.17 -3.37 -12.05
CA ARG A 106 -13.38 -4.06 -11.03
C ARG A 106 -14.23 -4.37 -9.81
N ALA A 107 -14.02 -5.54 -9.22
CA ALA A 107 -14.54 -5.84 -7.90
C ALA A 107 -13.90 -4.90 -6.85
N ASP A 108 -14.58 -4.72 -5.74
CA ASP A 108 -14.07 -4.03 -4.55
C ASP A 108 -14.46 -4.85 -3.33
N THR A 109 -13.66 -5.88 -3.06
CA THR A 109 -13.90 -6.80 -1.95
C THR A 109 -13.10 -6.41 -0.72
N THR A 110 -13.60 -6.75 0.45
CA THR A 110 -12.87 -6.64 1.72
C THR A 110 -12.83 -8.02 2.36
N ILE A 111 -11.69 -8.68 2.27
CA ILE A 111 -11.50 -10.06 2.72
C ILE A 111 -10.29 -10.19 3.66
N ALA A 112 -10.36 -11.15 4.58
CA ALA A 112 -9.28 -11.39 5.55
C ALA A 112 -7.89 -11.63 4.93
N PRO A 113 -7.73 -12.31 3.79
CA PRO A 113 -6.43 -12.48 3.14
C PRO A 113 -5.71 -11.17 2.80
N GLN A 114 -6.44 -10.07 2.50
CA GLN A 114 -5.84 -8.75 2.25
C GLN A 114 -5.10 -8.22 3.49
N SER A 115 -5.72 -8.32 4.66
CA SER A 115 -5.08 -7.93 5.92
C SER A 115 -3.89 -8.82 6.26
N LEU A 116 -4.03 -10.14 6.05
CA LEU A 116 -2.93 -11.09 6.25
C LEU A 116 -1.75 -10.81 5.31
N TYR A 117 -2.02 -10.42 4.07
CA TYR A 117 -0.98 -10.01 3.13
C TYR A 117 -0.22 -8.79 3.65
N LEU A 118 -0.91 -7.74 4.10
CA LEU A 118 -0.27 -6.54 4.64
C LEU A 118 0.56 -6.82 5.90
N MET A 119 0.18 -7.83 6.66
CA MET A 119 0.91 -8.26 7.86
C MET A 119 2.15 -9.12 7.54
N ASN A 120 2.14 -9.89 6.46
CA ASN A 120 3.14 -10.95 6.23
C ASN A 120 3.95 -10.78 4.93
N SER A 121 3.53 -9.90 4.02
CA SER A 121 4.19 -9.75 2.72
C SER A 121 5.63 -9.25 2.85
N PRO A 122 6.58 -9.91 2.15
CA PRO A 122 7.97 -9.44 2.07
C PRO A 122 8.08 -8.01 1.50
N LEU A 123 7.19 -7.61 0.59
CA LEU A 123 7.12 -6.25 0.06
C LEU A 123 6.85 -5.25 1.19
N VAL A 124 5.83 -5.50 2.00
CA VAL A 124 5.43 -4.61 3.10
C VAL A 124 6.54 -4.55 4.16
N HIS A 125 7.08 -5.69 4.56
CA HIS A 125 8.19 -5.74 5.52
C HIS A 125 9.41 -4.96 5.04
N ARG A 126 9.82 -5.13 3.79
CA ARG A 126 10.95 -4.40 3.19
C ARG A 126 10.70 -2.89 3.14
N THR A 127 9.50 -2.51 2.76
CA THR A 127 9.06 -1.10 2.70
C THR A 127 9.12 -0.46 4.08
N CYS A 128 8.52 -1.10 5.09
CA CYS A 128 8.51 -0.62 6.48
C CYS A 128 9.92 -0.58 7.10
N ALA A 129 10.76 -1.58 6.82
CA ALA A 129 12.16 -1.57 7.26
C ALA A 129 12.95 -0.40 6.66
N THR A 130 12.70 -0.07 5.39
CA THR A 130 13.34 1.07 4.72
C THR A 130 12.87 2.40 5.33
N MET A 131 11.58 2.55 5.59
CA MET A 131 11.05 3.73 6.28
C MET A 131 11.64 3.89 7.68
N ALA A 132 11.73 2.82 8.46
CA ALA A 132 12.36 2.84 9.78
C ALA A 132 13.84 3.27 9.69
N LYS A 133 14.60 2.79 8.71
CA LYS A 133 15.98 3.22 8.46
C LYS A 133 16.08 4.72 8.14
N GLN A 134 15.17 5.23 7.31
CA GLN A 134 15.12 6.67 6.98
C GLN A 134 14.88 7.52 8.23
N LEU A 135 13.98 7.11 9.12
CA LEU A 135 13.74 7.79 10.40
C LEU A 135 15.00 7.91 11.26
N PHE A 136 15.88 6.90 11.23
CA PHE A 136 17.12 6.93 12.00
C PHE A 136 18.25 7.71 11.31
N ALA A 137 18.18 7.88 9.99
CA ALA A 137 19.10 8.76 9.27
C ALA A 137 18.92 10.24 9.69
N GLU A 138 17.71 10.63 10.04
CA GLU A 138 17.37 11.95 10.61
C GLU A 138 17.72 12.00 12.11
N LYS A 139 19.02 12.19 12.41
CA LYS A 139 19.59 12.08 13.77
C LYS A 139 19.02 13.07 14.78
N LYS A 140 18.42 14.19 14.33
CA LYS A 140 17.96 15.29 15.19
C LYS A 140 16.51 15.11 15.69
N LEU A 141 15.73 14.17 15.15
CA LEU A 141 14.33 14.04 15.50
C LEU A 141 14.14 13.29 16.84
N ASN A 142 13.34 13.84 17.74
CA ASN A 142 12.81 13.13 18.90
C ASN A 142 11.67 12.16 18.50
N ASN A 143 11.18 11.33 19.43
CA ASN A 143 10.16 10.31 19.11
C ASN A 143 8.84 10.92 18.62
N THR A 144 8.42 12.05 19.16
CA THR A 144 7.19 12.76 18.72
C THR A 144 7.34 13.29 17.29
N GLU A 145 8.45 13.90 16.97
CA GLU A 145 8.76 14.40 15.63
C GLU A 145 8.87 13.28 14.61
N ARG A 146 9.40 12.12 15.01
CA ARG A 146 9.43 10.91 14.18
C ARG A 146 8.03 10.38 13.90
N VAL A 147 7.14 10.37 14.88
CA VAL A 147 5.73 10.00 14.68
C VAL A 147 5.06 11.00 13.74
N GLU A 148 5.28 12.30 13.91
CA GLU A 148 4.76 13.33 12.99
C GLU A 148 5.25 13.08 11.56
N TRP A 149 6.54 12.83 11.38
CA TRP A 149 7.12 12.51 10.07
C TRP A 149 6.46 11.29 9.43
N LEU A 150 6.21 10.21 10.19
CA LEU A 150 5.54 9.01 9.68
C LEU A 150 4.10 9.30 9.25
N TYR A 151 3.33 10.02 10.06
CA TYR A 151 1.94 10.35 9.73
C TYR A 151 1.84 11.21 8.49
N VAL A 152 2.71 12.21 8.36
CA VAL A 152 2.78 13.04 7.15
C VAL A 152 3.16 12.20 5.93
N LYS A 153 4.13 11.29 6.09
CA LYS A 153 4.61 10.43 5.01
C LYS A 153 3.56 9.41 4.53
N VAL A 154 2.80 8.81 5.47
CA VAL A 154 1.84 7.73 5.19
C VAL A 154 0.44 8.26 4.89
N TYR A 155 -0.03 9.27 5.63
CA TYR A 155 -1.41 9.76 5.57
C TYR A 155 -1.54 11.19 5.03
N ASN A 156 -0.41 11.86 4.73
CA ASN A 156 -0.37 13.26 4.30
C ASN A 156 -1.05 14.22 5.29
N ARG A 157 -1.05 13.89 6.59
CA ARG A 157 -1.55 14.73 7.68
C ARG A 157 -0.71 14.58 8.94
N LYS A 158 -0.79 15.55 9.84
CA LYS A 158 -0.22 15.43 11.16
C LYS A 158 -1.05 14.47 12.05
N PRO A 159 -0.43 13.78 13.01
CA PRO A 159 -1.14 13.01 14.01
C PRO A 159 -1.90 13.95 14.96
N THR A 160 -3.02 13.50 15.47
CA THR A 160 -3.67 14.14 16.63
C THR A 160 -2.81 13.92 17.88
N ALA A 161 -3.04 14.72 18.93
CA ALA A 161 -2.31 14.57 20.19
C ALA A 161 -2.43 13.16 20.80
N ASN A 162 -3.61 12.54 20.66
CA ASN A 162 -3.86 11.17 21.13
C ASN A 162 -3.14 10.10 20.29
N GLU A 163 -3.15 10.23 18.98
CA GLU A 163 -2.41 9.34 18.07
C GLU A 163 -0.90 9.43 18.34
N SER A 164 -0.36 10.64 18.48
CA SER A 164 1.05 10.84 18.80
C SER A 164 1.44 10.19 20.12
N LYS A 165 0.64 10.39 21.17
CA LYS A 165 0.88 9.80 22.50
C LYS A 165 0.87 8.26 22.42
N ARG A 166 -0.12 7.66 21.75
CA ARG A 166 -0.23 6.21 21.60
C ARG A 166 0.92 5.62 20.78
N ALA A 167 1.30 6.26 19.68
CA ALA A 167 2.40 5.80 18.85
C ALA A 167 3.75 5.86 19.58
N VAL A 168 4.01 6.93 20.35
CA VAL A 168 5.23 7.05 21.16
C VAL A 168 5.26 5.99 22.27
N ALA A 169 4.14 5.74 22.96
CA ALA A 169 4.04 4.67 23.96
C ALA A 169 4.34 3.31 23.33
N PHE A 170 3.70 3.00 22.18
CA PHE A 170 3.93 1.75 21.46
C PHE A 170 5.42 1.53 21.13
N VAL A 171 6.12 2.49 20.54
CA VAL A 171 7.54 2.28 20.15
C VAL A 171 8.47 2.16 21.34
N ASN A 172 8.10 2.70 22.50
CA ASN A 172 8.89 2.58 23.73
C ASN A 172 8.69 1.22 24.43
N GLU A 173 7.54 0.59 24.27
CA GLU A 173 7.14 -0.63 24.98
C GLU A 173 7.23 -1.90 24.14
N PHE A 174 7.17 -1.81 22.80
CA PHE A 174 6.99 -2.94 21.91
C PHE A 174 8.15 -3.96 21.96
N CYS A 175 9.40 -3.51 21.81
CA CYS A 175 10.57 -4.36 21.97
C CYS A 175 11.83 -3.58 22.31
N GLN A 176 12.89 -4.31 22.76
CA GLN A 176 14.17 -3.67 23.12
C GLN A 176 14.92 -3.13 21.89
N GLU A 177 14.73 -3.76 20.73
CA GLU A 177 15.33 -3.31 19.48
C GLU A 177 14.54 -2.13 18.89
N ARG A 178 15.13 -0.96 19.01
CA ARG A 178 14.50 0.31 18.65
C ARG A 178 14.05 0.37 17.19
N GLN A 179 14.84 -0.16 16.27
CA GLN A 179 14.51 -0.16 14.84
C GLN A 179 13.32 -1.06 14.54
N ALA A 180 13.22 -2.22 15.18
CA ALA A 180 12.09 -3.15 15.02
C ALA A 180 10.77 -2.53 15.52
N SER A 181 10.79 -1.78 16.65
CA SER A 181 9.60 -1.07 17.14
C SER A 181 9.07 -0.05 16.13
N TRP A 182 9.96 0.73 15.50
CA TRP A 182 9.58 1.68 14.46
C TRP A 182 9.11 1.00 13.18
N GLN A 183 9.72 -0.11 12.79
CA GLN A 183 9.25 -0.91 11.66
C GLN A 183 7.84 -1.47 11.91
N ALA A 184 7.56 -1.96 13.11
CA ALA A 184 6.24 -2.44 13.50
C ALA A 184 5.19 -1.31 13.50
N LEU A 185 5.56 -0.09 13.95
CA LEU A 185 4.68 1.07 13.85
C LEU A 185 4.40 1.43 12.38
N CYS A 186 5.42 1.45 11.51
CA CYS A 186 5.23 1.67 10.08
C CYS A 186 4.25 0.65 9.50
N GLN A 187 4.41 -0.62 9.85
CA GLN A 187 3.52 -1.70 9.38
C GLN A 187 2.08 -1.52 9.88
N ALA A 188 1.88 -1.14 11.14
CA ALA A 188 0.56 -0.84 11.67
C ALA A 188 -0.12 0.30 10.90
N LEU A 189 0.63 1.35 10.56
CA LEU A 189 0.09 2.48 9.79
C LEU A 189 -0.31 2.09 8.37
N VAL A 190 0.55 1.39 7.62
CA VAL A 190 0.24 1.00 6.23
C VAL A 190 -0.81 -0.11 6.13
N SER A 191 -1.05 -0.85 7.20
CA SER A 191 -2.11 -1.87 7.29
C SER A 191 -3.46 -1.30 7.74
N SER A 192 -3.54 -0.01 8.01
CA SER A 192 -4.78 0.62 8.47
C SER A 192 -5.72 0.95 7.32
N ASN A 193 -7.02 1.05 7.62
CA ASN A 193 -8.02 1.52 6.66
C ASN A 193 -7.75 2.95 6.19
N GLU A 194 -7.07 3.78 6.97
CA GLU A 194 -6.75 5.14 6.57
C GLU A 194 -5.75 5.18 5.42
N PHE A 195 -4.84 4.21 5.34
CA PHE A 195 -3.92 4.07 4.21
C PHE A 195 -4.60 3.43 2.99
N LEU A 196 -5.49 2.45 3.23
CA LEU A 196 -6.10 1.67 2.16
C LEU A 196 -7.22 2.38 1.42
N TYR A 197 -7.94 3.29 2.09
CA TYR A 197 -9.12 3.96 1.53
C TYR A 197 -8.84 5.42 1.22
N LEU A 198 -9.17 5.81 -0.02
CA LEU A 198 -9.12 7.20 -0.47
C LEU A 198 -10.31 7.96 0.11
N LYS A 199 -10.02 9.09 0.75
CA LYS A 199 -11.02 9.98 1.38
C LYS A 199 -11.22 11.25 0.57
#